data_51b9b79b195f7cbed20ffb446652c3fd
#
_entry.id   51b9b79b195f7cbed20ffb446652c3fd
#
_cell.length_a   1.000
_cell.length_b   1.000
_cell.length_c   1.000
_cell.angle_alpha   90.00
_cell.angle_beta   90.00
_cell.angle_gamma   90.00
#
_symmetry.space_group_name_H-M   'P 1'
#
loop_
_entity.id
_entity.type
_entity.pdbx_description
1 polymer ?
#
loop_
_entity_poly.entity_id
_entity_poly.type
_entity_poly.pdbx_seq_one_letter_code
_entity_poly.pdbx_strand_id
1 'polypeptide(L)'
;MKKIFISSDHAGYQLKEEIKSHLSKKKISFLDIGPHNDNRVDYPDFAHKVARRVKVNKNNIGILVCGSGMGMNIAANRHKNIRAAQCFNLKSTKLSRLHNDANIITLGSRLLSKKLALSCVIAFLNTKFEGGRHLKRIKKI
;
A
#
# COMPACT_ATOMS: atom_id res chain seq x y z
N MET A 1 9.07 1.67 15.80
CA MET A 1 7.65 1.23 15.82
C MET A 1 7.10 1.34 14.39
N LYS A 2 6.33 0.34 13.96
CA LYS A 2 5.71 0.30 12.63
C LYS A 2 4.52 1.26 12.58
N LYS A 3 4.50 2.16 11.61
CA LYS A 3 3.34 3.02 11.32
C LYS A 3 2.75 2.65 9.97
N ILE A 4 1.43 2.66 9.88
CA ILE A 4 0.68 2.39 8.65
C ILE A 4 0.02 3.68 8.19
N PHE A 5 0.25 4.05 6.93
CA PHE A 5 -0.34 5.22 6.29
C PHE A 5 -1.26 4.75 5.17
N ILE A 6 -2.48 5.27 5.11
CA ILE A 6 -3.44 4.91 4.08
C ILE A 6 -3.93 6.14 3.33
N SER A 7 -4.08 6.02 2.03
CA SER A 7 -4.64 7.08 1.18
C SER A 7 -5.26 6.49 -0.10
N SER A 8 -6.01 7.32 -0.79
CA SER A 8 -6.63 6.97 -2.07
C SER A 8 -6.78 8.20 -2.96
N ASP A 9 -7.28 8.01 -4.16
CA ASP A 9 -7.98 9.04 -4.92
C ASP A 9 -9.51 8.89 -4.73
N HIS A 10 -10.29 9.62 -5.52
CA HIS A 10 -11.76 9.54 -5.47
C HIS A 10 -12.28 8.16 -5.88
N ALA A 11 -11.67 7.50 -6.87
CA ALA A 11 -12.07 6.15 -7.31
C ALA A 11 -11.77 5.07 -6.26
N GLY A 12 -10.75 5.28 -5.45
CA GLY A 12 -10.35 4.36 -4.37
C GLY A 12 -10.95 4.72 -3.01
N TYR A 13 -11.67 5.83 -2.89
CA TYR A 13 -12.15 6.33 -1.60
C TYR A 13 -13.01 5.32 -0.85
N GLN A 14 -14.01 4.73 -1.50
CA GLN A 14 -14.90 3.75 -0.86
C GLN A 14 -14.12 2.54 -0.33
N LEU A 15 -13.23 1.97 -1.15
CA LEU A 15 -12.41 0.84 -0.72
C LEU A 15 -11.45 1.22 0.40
N LYS A 16 -10.89 2.45 0.38
CA LYS A 16 -10.07 2.95 1.49
C LYS A 16 -10.86 2.96 2.80
N GLU A 17 -12.09 3.46 2.81
CA GLU A 17 -12.93 3.49 4.00
C GLU A 17 -13.26 2.08 4.51
N GLU A 18 -13.49 1.14 3.61
CA GLU A 18 -13.70 -0.27 3.98
C GLU A 18 -12.44 -0.92 4.57
N ILE A 19 -11.26 -0.63 4.02
CA ILE A 19 -9.98 -1.08 4.59
C ILE A 19 -9.79 -0.50 5.98
N LYS A 20 -10.04 0.79 6.18
CA LYS A 20 -9.96 1.45 7.50
C LYS A 20 -10.85 0.77 8.52
N SER A 21 -12.11 0.51 8.16
CA SER A 21 -13.06 -0.21 9.02
C SER A 21 -12.54 -1.61 9.39
N HIS A 22 -12.00 -2.34 8.42
CA HIS A 22 -11.45 -3.68 8.63
C HIS A 22 -10.23 -3.67 9.57
N LEU A 23 -9.31 -2.72 9.37
CA LEU A 23 -8.15 -2.55 10.24
C LEU A 23 -8.55 -2.20 11.67
N SER A 24 -9.54 -1.29 11.83
CA SER A 24 -10.07 -0.90 13.14
C SER A 24 -10.68 -2.09 13.89
N LYS A 25 -11.48 -2.91 13.21
CA LYS A 25 -12.04 -4.15 13.79
C LYS A 25 -10.96 -5.12 14.27
N LYS A 26 -9.81 -5.14 13.61
CA LYS A 26 -8.66 -5.94 14.00
C LYS A 26 -7.71 -5.24 15.00
N LYS A 27 -8.08 -4.07 15.49
CA LYS A 27 -7.29 -3.25 16.41
C LYS A 27 -5.90 -2.90 15.85
N ILE A 28 -5.80 -2.74 14.54
CA ILE A 28 -4.58 -2.31 13.84
C ILE A 28 -4.63 -0.80 13.65
N SER A 29 -3.69 -0.09 14.23
CA SER A 29 -3.59 1.37 14.13
C SER A 29 -3.07 1.81 12.77
N PHE A 30 -3.62 2.90 12.22
CA PHE A 30 -3.21 3.53 10.98
C PHE A 30 -3.42 5.03 11.02
N LEU A 31 -2.83 5.73 10.07
CA LEU A 31 -3.02 7.17 9.84
C LEU A 31 -3.63 7.36 8.45
N ASP A 32 -4.82 7.93 8.40
CA ASP A 32 -5.49 8.31 7.16
C ASP A 32 -4.91 9.64 6.65
N ILE A 33 -4.30 9.61 5.47
CA ILE A 33 -3.67 10.78 4.83
C ILE A 33 -4.66 11.52 3.92
N GLY A 34 -5.87 11.01 3.82
CA GLY A 34 -6.92 11.57 2.97
C GLY A 34 -6.99 10.89 1.60
N PRO A 35 -7.86 11.41 0.71
CA PRO A 35 -8.86 12.43 0.99
C PRO A 35 -9.92 11.97 2.00
N HIS A 36 -10.67 12.92 2.57
CA HIS A 36 -11.71 12.63 3.58
C HIS A 36 -13.13 12.68 2.99
N ASN A 37 -13.22 12.74 1.67
CA ASN A 37 -14.46 12.65 0.89
C ASN A 37 -14.13 12.05 -0.49
N ASP A 38 -15.14 11.83 -1.31
CA ASP A 38 -15.02 11.24 -2.64
C ASP A 38 -14.96 12.28 -3.78
N ASN A 39 -14.69 13.54 -3.46
CA ASN A 39 -14.47 14.57 -4.47
C ASN A 39 -13.27 14.23 -5.35
N ARG A 40 -13.37 14.58 -6.64
CA ARG A 40 -12.30 14.30 -7.60
C ARG A 40 -10.98 14.93 -7.17
N VAL A 41 -9.93 14.13 -7.16
CA VAL A 41 -8.56 14.53 -6.84
C VAL A 41 -7.57 13.83 -7.79
N ASP A 42 -6.35 14.35 -7.84
CA ASP A 42 -5.27 13.75 -8.61
C ASP A 42 -4.54 12.71 -7.75
N TYR A 43 -4.53 11.46 -8.17
CA TYR A 43 -3.92 10.35 -7.41
C TYR A 43 -2.44 10.58 -7.06
N PRO A 44 -1.59 11.21 -7.92
CA PRO A 44 -0.18 11.39 -7.58
C PRO A 44 0.04 12.24 -6.32
N ASP A 45 -0.80 13.22 -6.07
CA ASP A 45 -0.69 14.07 -4.87
C ASP A 45 -0.75 13.24 -3.60
N PHE A 46 -1.66 12.27 -3.56
CA PHE A 46 -1.85 11.40 -2.40
C PHE A 46 -0.81 10.28 -2.34
N ALA A 47 -0.39 9.73 -3.48
CA ALA A 47 0.72 8.78 -3.54
C ALA A 47 2.00 9.39 -2.97
N HIS A 48 2.33 10.62 -3.35
CA HIS A 48 3.51 11.33 -2.86
C HIS A 48 3.42 11.62 -1.35
N LYS A 49 2.26 11.99 -0.84
CA LYS A 49 2.06 12.22 0.61
C LYS A 49 2.38 10.97 1.43
N VAL A 50 1.92 9.81 1.00
CA VAL A 50 2.19 8.53 1.68
C VAL A 50 3.65 8.12 1.52
N ALA A 51 4.19 8.20 0.30
CA ALA A 51 5.58 7.82 0.03
C ALA A 51 6.58 8.61 0.90
N ARG A 52 6.37 9.93 1.06
CA ARG A 52 7.21 10.77 1.93
C ARG A 52 7.19 10.33 3.39
N ARG A 53 6.07 9.81 3.89
CA ARG A 53 5.94 9.32 5.27
C ARG A 53 6.51 7.91 5.44
N VAL A 54 6.35 7.07 4.43
CA VAL A 54 6.86 5.69 4.48
C VAL A 54 8.38 5.66 4.44
N LYS A 55 9.00 6.45 3.56
CA LYS A 55 10.45 6.42 3.35
C LYS A 55 11.31 6.84 4.54
N VAL A 56 10.74 7.53 5.54
CA VAL A 56 11.50 8.04 6.69
C VAL A 56 11.85 6.96 7.72
N ASN A 57 11.16 5.81 7.68
CA ASN A 57 11.47 4.69 8.56
C ASN A 57 11.21 3.37 7.83
N LYS A 58 12.21 2.48 7.85
CA LYS A 58 12.15 1.18 7.17
C LYS A 58 10.99 0.28 7.59
N ASN A 59 10.43 0.52 8.77
CA ASN A 59 9.31 -0.26 9.30
C ASN A 59 7.94 0.31 8.90
N ASN A 60 7.90 1.51 8.31
CA ASN A 60 6.64 2.12 7.90
C ASN A 60 6.06 1.42 6.67
N ILE A 61 4.74 1.37 6.62
CA ILE A 61 3.98 0.73 5.54
C ILE A 61 2.98 1.73 4.97
N GLY A 62 2.82 1.71 3.65
CA GLY A 62 1.79 2.46 2.95
C GLY A 62 0.73 1.56 2.33
N ILE A 63 -0.50 2.05 2.30
CA ILE A 63 -1.63 1.43 1.58
C ILE A 63 -2.21 2.51 0.68
N LEU A 64 -2.19 2.28 -0.63
CA LEU A 64 -2.67 3.21 -1.65
C LEU A 64 -3.72 2.57 -2.52
N VAL A 65 -4.84 3.26 -2.72
CA VAL A 65 -5.96 2.77 -3.50
C VAL A 65 -6.35 3.79 -4.57
N CYS A 66 -6.45 3.36 -5.82
CA CYS A 66 -7.08 4.12 -6.88
C CYS A 66 -7.92 3.18 -7.75
N GLY A 67 -8.39 3.62 -8.91
CA GLY A 67 -9.24 2.79 -9.77
C GLY A 67 -8.56 1.50 -10.24
N SER A 68 -7.31 1.60 -10.71
CA SER A 68 -6.52 0.45 -11.17
C SER A 68 -5.37 0.06 -10.24
N GLY A 69 -4.97 0.95 -9.33
CA GLY A 69 -3.77 0.79 -8.52
C GLY A 69 -2.46 1.14 -9.25
N MET A 70 -2.52 1.26 -10.58
CA MET A 70 -1.34 1.47 -11.44
C MET A 70 -0.72 2.85 -11.26
N GLY A 71 -1.53 3.90 -11.35
CA GLY A 71 -1.04 5.27 -11.19
C GLY A 71 -0.45 5.52 -9.82
N MET A 72 -1.09 5.05 -8.77
CA MET A 72 -0.57 5.10 -7.39
C MET A 72 0.78 4.38 -7.28
N ASN A 73 0.91 3.22 -7.91
CA ASN A 73 2.14 2.43 -7.92
C ASN A 73 3.29 3.18 -8.61
N ILE A 74 3.04 3.72 -9.80
CA ILE A 74 4.04 4.46 -10.58
C ILE A 74 4.50 5.70 -9.79
N ALA A 75 3.57 6.48 -9.27
CA ALA A 75 3.88 7.70 -8.53
C ALA A 75 4.66 7.41 -7.24
N ALA A 76 4.26 6.41 -6.48
CA ALA A 76 4.95 6.03 -5.23
C ALA A 76 6.39 5.58 -5.49
N ASN A 77 6.63 4.79 -6.54
CA ASN A 77 7.95 4.28 -6.89
C ASN A 77 8.92 5.33 -7.44
N ARG A 78 8.48 6.57 -7.66
CA ARG A 78 9.37 7.69 -7.97
C ARG A 78 10.21 8.14 -6.77
N HIS A 79 9.87 7.71 -5.58
CA HIS A 79 10.58 8.08 -4.35
C HIS A 79 11.65 7.04 -3.99
N LYS A 80 12.86 7.54 -3.71
CA LYS A 80 13.94 6.71 -3.17
C LYS A 80 13.49 5.99 -1.89
N ASN A 81 13.90 4.75 -1.72
CA ASN A 81 13.53 3.87 -0.59
C ASN A 81 12.05 3.45 -0.56
N ILE A 82 11.30 3.70 -1.62
CA ILE A 82 9.96 3.16 -1.81
C ILE A 82 10.02 1.99 -2.77
N ARG A 83 9.40 0.89 -2.36
CA ARG A 83 9.15 -0.30 -3.16
C ARG A 83 7.66 -0.59 -3.07
N ALA A 84 6.90 0.09 -3.93
CA ALA A 84 5.46 -0.09 -4.04
C ALA A 84 5.17 -1.26 -4.97
N ALA A 85 4.31 -2.16 -4.50
CA ALA A 85 3.88 -3.32 -5.26
C ALA A 85 2.37 -3.28 -5.51
N GLN A 86 1.99 -3.38 -6.77
CA GLN A 86 0.61 -3.56 -7.14
C GLN A 86 0.23 -5.03 -6.93
N CYS A 87 -0.78 -5.28 -6.11
CA CYS A 87 -1.18 -6.62 -5.72
C CYS A 87 -2.56 -6.96 -6.27
N PHE A 88 -2.66 -8.15 -6.88
CA PHE A 88 -3.87 -8.63 -7.54
C PHE A 88 -4.49 -9.84 -6.85
N ASN A 89 -3.70 -10.55 -6.02
CA ASN A 89 -4.09 -11.75 -5.32
C ASN A 89 -3.16 -12.00 -4.12
N LEU A 90 -3.49 -13.00 -3.32
CA LEU A 90 -2.69 -13.33 -2.13
C LEU A 90 -1.26 -13.76 -2.46
N LYS A 91 -1.07 -14.49 -3.56
CA LYS A 91 0.27 -14.97 -3.96
C LYS A 91 1.19 -13.80 -4.31
N SER A 92 0.75 -12.88 -5.20
CA SER A 92 1.54 -11.71 -5.56
C SER A 92 1.82 -10.81 -4.34
N THR A 93 0.85 -10.66 -3.47
CA THR A 93 0.99 -9.89 -2.23
C THR A 93 2.08 -10.46 -1.32
N LYS A 94 2.04 -11.75 -1.06
CA LYS A 94 3.06 -12.41 -0.22
C LYS A 94 4.44 -12.32 -0.86
N LEU A 95 4.55 -12.57 -2.16
CA LEU A 95 5.83 -12.49 -2.87
C LEU A 95 6.43 -11.09 -2.85
N SER A 96 5.63 -10.05 -2.96
CA SER A 96 6.11 -8.67 -2.87
C SER A 96 6.79 -8.36 -1.53
N ARG A 97 6.30 -8.96 -0.45
CA ARG A 97 6.91 -8.85 0.87
C ARG A 97 8.12 -9.78 1.03
N LEU A 98 7.94 -11.07 0.73
CA LEU A 98 8.98 -12.08 0.91
C LEU A 98 10.26 -11.77 0.10
N HIS A 99 10.10 -11.37 -1.14
CA HIS A 99 11.21 -11.20 -2.07
C HIS A 99 11.69 -9.76 -2.24
N ASN A 100 10.77 -8.79 -2.22
CA ASN A 100 11.08 -7.40 -2.54
C ASN A 100 11.05 -6.47 -1.34
N ASP A 101 10.68 -6.97 -0.17
CA ASP A 101 10.45 -6.13 1.02
C ASP A 101 9.64 -4.88 0.67
N ALA A 102 8.59 -5.08 -0.14
CA ALA A 102 7.73 -3.98 -0.56
C ALA A 102 7.17 -3.26 0.67
N ASN A 103 7.24 -1.94 0.69
CA ASN A 103 6.80 -1.12 1.82
C ASN A 103 5.52 -0.33 1.53
N ILE A 104 5.02 -0.38 0.30
CA ILE A 104 3.70 0.13 -0.08
C ILE A 104 2.97 -0.93 -0.89
N ILE A 105 1.72 -1.21 -0.52
CA ILE A 105 0.79 -1.98 -1.34
C ILE A 105 -0.11 -1.02 -2.11
N THR A 106 -0.29 -1.26 -3.41
CA THR A 106 -1.25 -0.53 -4.23
C THR A 106 -2.35 -1.45 -4.73
N LEU A 107 -3.59 -0.98 -4.68
CA LEU A 107 -4.79 -1.75 -4.97
C LEU A 107 -5.69 -0.99 -5.95
N GLY A 108 -6.28 -1.72 -6.89
CA GLY A 108 -7.25 -1.20 -7.84
C GLY A 108 -8.69 -1.50 -7.41
N SER A 109 -9.44 -0.47 -7.02
CA SER A 109 -10.83 -0.63 -6.58
C SER A 109 -11.76 -1.21 -7.65
N ARG A 110 -11.42 -1.00 -8.93
CA ARG A 110 -12.16 -1.53 -10.08
C ARG A 110 -11.71 -2.92 -10.53
N LEU A 111 -10.59 -3.41 -9.99
CA LEU A 111 -9.97 -4.68 -10.42
C LEU A 111 -10.09 -5.79 -9.38
N LEU A 112 -10.28 -5.43 -8.11
CA LEU A 112 -10.34 -6.37 -7.00
C LEU A 112 -11.71 -6.34 -6.34
N SER A 113 -12.21 -7.52 -5.94
CA SER A 113 -13.32 -7.56 -5.00
C SER A 113 -12.89 -6.98 -3.65
N LYS A 114 -13.83 -6.42 -2.91
CA LYS A 114 -13.61 -5.95 -1.54
C LYS A 114 -12.95 -7.03 -0.68
N LYS A 115 -13.51 -8.24 -0.68
CA LYS A 115 -13.00 -9.37 0.10
C LYS A 115 -11.53 -9.66 -0.22
N LEU A 116 -11.17 -9.70 -1.50
CA LEU A 116 -9.80 -9.97 -1.92
C LEU A 116 -8.86 -8.83 -1.52
N ALA A 117 -9.27 -7.57 -1.71
CA ALA A 117 -8.49 -6.40 -1.32
C ALA A 117 -8.19 -6.41 0.19
N LEU A 118 -9.18 -6.67 1.03
CA LEU A 118 -8.99 -6.76 2.48
C LEU A 118 -8.04 -7.90 2.86
N SER A 119 -8.18 -9.07 2.21
CA SER A 119 -7.27 -10.21 2.43
C SER A 119 -5.83 -9.89 2.01
N CYS A 120 -5.64 -9.19 0.90
CA CYS A 120 -4.31 -8.75 0.44
C CYS A 120 -3.68 -7.77 1.43
N VAL A 121 -4.42 -6.80 1.96
CA VAL A 121 -3.90 -5.87 2.97
C VAL A 121 -3.40 -6.63 4.20
N ILE A 122 -4.19 -7.54 4.74
CA ILE A 122 -3.78 -8.32 5.92
C ILE A 122 -2.57 -9.20 5.62
N ALA A 123 -2.55 -9.87 4.47
CA ALA A 123 -1.40 -10.67 4.06
C ALA A 123 -0.12 -9.82 3.93
N PHE A 124 -0.24 -8.61 3.35
CA PHE A 124 0.88 -7.66 3.23
C PHE A 124 1.43 -7.24 4.60
N LEU A 125 0.55 -6.93 5.54
CA LEU A 125 0.94 -6.50 6.89
C LEU A 125 1.59 -7.61 7.72
N ASN A 126 1.22 -8.86 7.49
CA ASN A 126 1.67 -10.02 8.27
C ASN A 126 2.85 -10.77 7.65
N THR A 127 3.15 -10.57 6.37
CA THR A 127 4.25 -11.26 5.69
C THR A 127 5.55 -10.51 5.94
N LYS A 128 6.54 -11.21 6.49
CA LYS A 128 7.89 -10.66 6.75
C LYS A 128 8.78 -10.86 5.53
N PHE A 129 9.78 -10.00 5.39
CA PHE A 129 10.83 -10.14 4.39
C PHE A 129 11.68 -11.39 4.67
N GLU A 130 11.94 -12.18 3.64
CA GLU A 130 12.73 -13.40 3.74
C GLU A 130 14.23 -13.13 3.89
N GLY A 131 14.72 -12.00 3.36
CA GLY A 131 16.14 -11.65 3.41
C GLY A 131 16.97 -12.49 2.45
N GLY A 132 18.11 -12.98 2.94
CA GLY A 132 18.98 -13.88 2.20
C GLY A 132 19.38 -13.34 0.81
N ARG A 133 19.21 -14.17 -0.23
CA ARG A 133 19.54 -13.80 -1.62
C ARG A 133 18.79 -12.56 -2.15
N HIS A 134 17.63 -12.26 -1.58
CA HIS A 134 16.81 -11.12 -2.01
C HIS A 134 17.39 -9.78 -1.58
N LEU A 135 18.08 -9.73 -0.43
CA LEU A 135 18.67 -8.50 0.10
C LEU A 135 19.69 -7.88 -0.88
N LYS A 136 20.53 -8.70 -1.48
CA LYS A 136 21.51 -8.26 -2.51
C LYS A 136 20.81 -7.58 -3.70
N ARG A 137 19.67 -8.12 -4.11
CA ARG A 137 18.90 -7.59 -5.24
C ARG A 137 18.22 -6.28 -4.92
N ILE A 138 17.60 -6.18 -3.75
CA ILE A 138 16.92 -4.94 -3.30
C ILE A 138 17.91 -3.77 -3.20
N LYS A 139 19.14 -4.03 -2.75
CA LYS A 139 20.18 -2.99 -2.64
C LYS A 139 20.59 -2.39 -3.98
N LYS A 140 20.16 -2.97 -5.11
CA LYS A 140 20.43 -2.47 -6.46
C LYS A 140 19.28 -1.66 -7.04
N ILE A 141 18.17 -1.52 -6.32
CA ILE A 141 17.01 -0.68 -6.67
C ILE A 141 17.29 0.80 -6.20
#